data_94ac1663e1bbc9f5cb5db2f064127329
#
_entry.id   94ac1663e1bbc9f5cb5db2f064127329
#
_cell.length_a   1.000
_cell.length_b   1.000
_cell.length_c   1.000
_cell.angle_alpha   90.00
_cell.angle_beta   90.00
_cell.angle_gamma   90.00
#
_symmetry.space_group_name_H-M   'P 1'
#
loop_
_entity.id
_entity.type
_entity.pdbx_description
1 polymer ?
#
loop_
_entity_poly.entity_id
_entity_poly.type
_entity_poly.pdbx_seq_one_letter_code
_entity_poly.pdbx_strand_id
1 'polypeptide(L)'
;MSEESHSSEPHEPEYGPTYYAPVELPMPRLPRPPFWMIALALIMVVLTWLPLAIIARARVSLSSEPRIQILQDMAIQPKFREQEINTLFEDDRAMRPHIPGTVARGSLEEDDNYYHGFVRQNDGSGNWTVVFAGSLPEKLSNSPKRMKALLARGQQRFNIYCYVCHGYDGSGRGPVNQRAMELKAIDTDPAHPLGINWTPAAQLYSDAIRAEPDGKIFNTITNGIRSMPAYGSQVPVDDRWAIVAYVRALQLSQGGIPAADLSQTQQDALQGQ
;
A
#
# COMPACT_ATOMS: atom_id res chain seq x y z
N MET A 1 -2.76 16.80 -117.65
CA MET A 1 -1.43 16.66 -117.00
C MET A 1 -1.59 17.03 -115.57
N SER A 2 -1.82 16.04 -114.77
CA SER A 2 -1.85 16.26 -113.35
C SER A 2 -1.70 14.86 -112.72
N GLU A 3 -0.60 14.68 -112.05
CA GLU A 3 -0.21 13.42 -111.35
C GLU A 3 -1.01 13.29 -110.05
N GLU A 4 -1.68 12.14 -109.94
CA GLU A 4 -2.24 11.69 -108.65
C GLU A 4 -1.18 10.96 -107.91
N SER A 5 -0.83 11.49 -106.74
CA SER A 5 0.04 10.79 -105.79
C SER A 5 -0.83 9.93 -104.85
N HIS A 6 -0.72 8.59 -104.97
CA HIS A 6 -1.26 7.63 -104.07
C HIS A 6 -0.36 7.56 -102.85
N SER A 7 -0.86 7.96 -101.74
CA SER A 7 -0.26 7.72 -100.42
C SER A 7 -0.88 6.38 -99.86
N SER A 8 -0.09 5.34 -99.81
CA SER A 8 -0.44 4.10 -99.15
C SER A 8 -0.20 4.20 -97.65
N GLU A 9 -1.29 4.29 -96.86
CA GLU A 9 -1.23 4.11 -95.40
C GLU A 9 -0.85 2.69 -95.06
N PRO A 10 0.00 2.48 -94.06
CA PRO A 10 0.34 1.13 -93.55
C PRO A 10 -0.83 0.57 -92.75
N HIS A 11 -1.34 -0.59 -93.11
CA HIS A 11 -2.27 -1.40 -92.32
C HIS A 11 -1.63 -1.82 -90.98
N GLU A 12 -2.06 -1.25 -89.85
CA GLU A 12 -1.79 -1.85 -88.57
C GLU A 12 -2.62 -3.11 -88.38
N PRO A 13 -2.03 -4.24 -87.94
CA PRO A 13 -2.80 -5.44 -87.62
C PRO A 13 -3.60 -5.19 -86.33
N GLU A 14 -4.91 -5.32 -86.47
CA GLU A 14 -5.87 -5.25 -85.33
C GLU A 14 -5.67 -6.49 -84.46
N TYR A 15 -4.87 -6.35 -83.37
CA TYR A 15 -4.79 -7.37 -82.33
C TYR A 15 -6.04 -7.26 -81.44
N GLY A 16 -7.04 -8.06 -81.82
CA GLY A 16 -8.18 -8.28 -80.92
C GLY A 16 -7.72 -8.95 -79.64
N PRO A 17 -8.36 -8.66 -78.50
CA PRO A 17 -7.99 -9.27 -77.23
C PRO A 17 -8.07 -10.81 -77.32
N THR A 18 -6.93 -11.46 -77.33
CA THR A 18 -6.85 -12.92 -77.16
C THR A 18 -7.31 -13.26 -75.76
N TYR A 19 -8.56 -13.63 -75.63
CA TYR A 19 -9.11 -14.23 -74.42
C TYR A 19 -8.45 -15.58 -74.23
N TYR A 20 -7.41 -15.62 -73.40
CA TYR A 20 -6.90 -16.91 -72.91
C TYR A 20 -7.94 -17.45 -71.91
N ALA A 21 -8.67 -18.46 -72.32
CA ALA A 21 -9.51 -19.20 -71.40
C ALA A 21 -8.62 -19.70 -70.22
N PRO A 22 -9.03 -19.52 -68.94
CA PRO A 22 -8.23 -19.99 -67.83
C PRO A 22 -8.00 -21.50 -67.99
N VAL A 23 -6.72 -21.87 -68.13
CA VAL A 23 -6.32 -23.28 -68.13
C VAL A 23 -6.62 -23.82 -66.72
N GLU A 24 -7.71 -24.55 -66.58
CA GLU A 24 -7.99 -25.31 -65.36
C GLU A 24 -6.94 -26.42 -65.26
N LEU A 25 -5.87 -26.13 -64.48
CA LEU A 25 -4.90 -27.14 -64.14
C LEU A 25 -5.59 -28.18 -63.23
N PRO A 26 -5.63 -29.44 -63.56
CA PRO A 26 -6.22 -30.45 -62.70
C PRO A 26 -5.43 -30.48 -61.38
N MET A 27 -6.08 -30.01 -60.31
CA MET A 27 -5.47 -30.08 -58.97
C MET A 27 -5.14 -31.53 -58.65
N PRO A 28 -3.88 -31.83 -58.32
CA PRO A 28 -3.52 -33.19 -57.95
C PRO A 28 -4.33 -33.61 -56.73
N ARG A 29 -5.12 -34.66 -56.85
CA ARG A 29 -5.85 -35.27 -55.74
C ARG A 29 -4.81 -35.90 -54.81
N LEU A 30 -4.46 -35.19 -53.71
CA LEU A 30 -3.60 -35.73 -52.69
C LEU A 30 -4.23 -37.00 -52.12
N PRO A 31 -3.47 -38.11 -52.06
CA PRO A 31 -3.96 -39.34 -51.45
C PRO A 31 -4.36 -39.05 -49.98
N ARG A 32 -5.50 -39.58 -49.56
CA ARG A 32 -5.92 -39.44 -48.16
C ARG A 32 -4.86 -40.11 -47.27
N PRO A 33 -4.38 -39.37 -46.22
CA PRO A 33 -3.39 -39.94 -45.33
C PRO A 33 -3.96 -41.22 -44.67
N PRO A 34 -3.16 -42.26 -44.52
CA PRO A 34 -3.61 -43.46 -43.83
C PRO A 34 -3.96 -43.16 -42.38
N PHE A 35 -4.92 -43.90 -41.83
CA PHE A 35 -5.48 -43.66 -40.51
C PHE A 35 -4.41 -43.54 -39.39
N TRP A 36 -3.35 -44.34 -39.45
CA TRP A 36 -2.25 -44.31 -38.48
C TRP A 36 -1.49 -42.99 -38.50
N MET A 37 -1.34 -42.30 -39.62
CA MET A 37 -0.72 -40.95 -39.67
C MET A 37 -1.60 -39.91 -39.00
N ILE A 38 -2.91 -39.99 -39.19
CA ILE A 38 -3.87 -39.10 -38.52
C ILE A 38 -3.83 -39.33 -37.01
N ALA A 39 -3.82 -40.59 -36.56
CA ALA A 39 -3.71 -40.97 -35.18
C ALA A 39 -2.40 -40.45 -34.54
N LEU A 40 -1.28 -40.61 -35.23
CA LEU A 40 0.03 -40.13 -34.77
C LEU A 40 0.06 -38.60 -34.68
N ALA A 41 -0.49 -37.88 -35.64
CA ALA A 41 -0.61 -36.42 -35.59
C ALA A 41 -1.48 -35.96 -34.43
N LEU A 42 -2.61 -36.61 -34.14
CA LEU A 42 -3.45 -36.32 -32.99
C LEU A 42 -2.74 -36.58 -31.67
N ILE A 43 -2.00 -37.67 -31.54
CA ILE A 43 -1.19 -37.98 -30.36
C ILE A 43 -0.13 -36.90 -30.16
N MET A 44 0.57 -36.46 -31.19
CA MET A 44 1.55 -35.37 -31.08
C MET A 44 0.92 -34.04 -30.64
N VAL A 45 -0.27 -33.74 -31.19
CA VAL A 45 -1.02 -32.53 -30.74
C VAL A 45 -1.37 -32.64 -29.27
N VAL A 46 -1.91 -33.76 -28.81
CA VAL A 46 -2.26 -33.96 -27.39
C VAL A 46 -1.02 -33.87 -26.49
N LEU A 47 0.09 -34.53 -26.88
CA LEU A 47 1.33 -34.51 -26.10
C LEU A 47 1.95 -33.11 -25.98
N THR A 48 1.75 -32.26 -26.96
CA THR A 48 2.27 -30.87 -26.93
C THR A 48 1.32 -29.92 -26.25
N TRP A 49 0.03 -30.00 -26.51
CA TRP A 49 -0.96 -29.03 -26.01
C TRP A 49 -1.43 -29.31 -24.57
N LEU A 50 -1.50 -30.58 -24.17
CA LEU A 50 -1.94 -30.94 -22.82
C LEU A 50 -1.01 -30.38 -21.73
N PRO A 51 0.32 -30.52 -21.79
CA PRO A 51 1.23 -29.90 -20.84
C PRO A 51 1.12 -28.36 -20.81
N LEU A 52 1.00 -27.74 -22.01
CA LEU A 52 0.83 -26.29 -22.11
C LEU A 52 -0.46 -25.81 -21.45
N ALA A 53 -1.56 -26.53 -21.65
CA ALA A 53 -2.84 -26.23 -21.02
C ALA A 53 -2.77 -26.37 -19.49
N ILE A 54 -2.10 -27.41 -18.99
CA ILE A 54 -1.88 -27.60 -17.54
C ILE A 54 -1.05 -26.45 -16.96
N ILE A 55 0.03 -26.06 -17.64
CA ILE A 55 0.88 -24.92 -17.21
C ILE A 55 0.09 -23.61 -17.23
N ALA A 56 -0.68 -23.36 -18.31
CA ALA A 56 -1.51 -22.16 -18.42
C ALA A 56 -2.56 -22.10 -17.29
N ARG A 57 -3.24 -23.22 -17.03
CA ARG A 57 -4.20 -23.32 -15.92
C ARG A 57 -3.52 -23.07 -14.55
N ALA A 58 -2.35 -23.66 -14.33
CA ALA A 58 -1.61 -23.46 -13.07
C ALA A 58 -1.14 -22.01 -12.88
N ARG A 59 -0.91 -21.26 -13.96
CA ARG A 59 -0.54 -19.84 -13.89
C ARG A 59 -1.72 -18.92 -13.56
N VAL A 60 -2.92 -19.28 -13.97
CA VAL A 60 -4.14 -18.46 -13.76
C VAL A 60 -4.86 -18.83 -12.48
N SER A 61 -4.74 -20.07 -12.00
CA SER A 61 -5.36 -20.49 -10.74
C SER A 61 -4.65 -19.84 -9.55
N LEU A 62 -5.44 -19.15 -8.70
CA LEU A 62 -4.99 -18.71 -7.38
C LEU A 62 -4.89 -19.96 -6.48
N SER A 63 -3.72 -20.18 -5.91
CA SER A 63 -3.48 -21.26 -4.95
C SER A 63 -2.99 -20.66 -3.64
N SER A 64 -3.52 -21.13 -2.52
CA SER A 64 -2.99 -20.84 -1.18
C SER A 64 -1.69 -21.61 -0.90
N GLU A 65 -1.42 -22.63 -1.67
CA GLU A 65 -0.21 -23.43 -1.56
C GLU A 65 0.98 -22.77 -2.28
N PRO A 66 2.17 -22.79 -1.70
CA PRO A 66 3.37 -22.29 -2.38
C PRO A 66 3.65 -23.12 -3.64
N ARG A 67 4.04 -22.44 -4.72
CA ARG A 67 4.36 -23.10 -5.98
C ARG A 67 5.57 -24.01 -5.84
N ILE A 68 5.48 -25.21 -6.38
CA ILE A 68 6.63 -26.11 -6.45
C ILE A 68 7.66 -25.49 -7.41
N GLN A 69 8.84 -25.18 -6.89
CA GLN A 69 9.98 -24.69 -7.65
C GLN A 69 10.96 -25.86 -7.85
N ILE A 70 11.09 -26.33 -9.10
CA ILE A 70 12.01 -27.43 -9.45
C ILE A 70 13.45 -26.94 -9.36
N LEU A 71 13.72 -25.72 -9.84
CA LEU A 71 15.01 -25.03 -9.70
C LEU A 71 14.82 -23.89 -8.68
N GLN A 72 15.45 -24.03 -7.53
CA GLN A 72 15.26 -23.11 -6.42
C GLN A 72 16.01 -21.78 -6.60
N ASP A 73 16.98 -21.74 -7.51
CA ASP A 73 17.76 -20.55 -7.88
C ASP A 73 17.98 -19.59 -6.68
N MET A 74 17.63 -18.31 -6.82
CA MET A 74 17.75 -17.31 -5.74
C MET A 74 16.63 -17.37 -4.69
N ALA A 75 15.62 -18.20 -4.86
CA ALA A 75 14.50 -18.32 -3.91
C ALA A 75 14.92 -18.92 -2.57
N ILE A 76 15.84 -19.89 -2.58
CA ILE A 76 16.42 -20.50 -1.36
C ILE A 76 17.91 -20.21 -1.36
N GLN A 77 18.33 -19.37 -0.44
CA GLN A 77 19.72 -18.99 -0.27
C GLN A 77 20.19 -19.44 1.12
N PRO A 78 21.49 -19.80 1.30
CA PRO A 78 22.07 -20.12 2.59
C PRO A 78 22.29 -18.83 3.42
N LYS A 79 21.21 -18.11 3.74
CA LYS A 79 21.22 -16.92 4.58
C LYS A 79 20.06 -16.97 5.55
N PHE A 80 20.23 -16.42 6.72
CA PHE A 80 19.14 -16.19 7.65
C PHE A 80 18.37 -14.94 7.23
N ARG A 81 17.02 -15.05 7.23
CA ARG A 81 16.12 -13.93 7.03
C ARG A 81 15.61 -13.43 8.37
N GLU A 82 15.07 -12.25 8.38
CA GLU A 82 14.31 -11.74 9.51
C GLU A 82 13.16 -12.70 9.82
N GLN A 83 12.94 -12.99 11.10
CA GLN A 83 11.92 -13.92 11.60
C GLN A 83 12.16 -15.42 11.29
N GLU A 84 13.30 -15.79 10.71
CA GLU A 84 13.68 -17.21 10.59
C GLU A 84 14.23 -17.77 11.91
N ILE A 85 14.12 -19.07 12.04
CA ILE A 85 14.72 -19.82 13.16
C ILE A 85 16.22 -19.91 12.91
N ASN A 86 17.01 -19.60 13.96
CA ASN A 86 18.45 -19.77 13.96
C ASN A 86 18.89 -20.50 15.23
N THR A 87 19.14 -21.78 15.09
CA THR A 87 19.54 -22.68 16.19
C THR A 87 20.91 -22.40 16.79
N LEU A 88 21.66 -21.41 16.28
CA LEU A 88 22.93 -20.97 16.88
C LEU A 88 22.71 -20.18 18.17
N PHE A 89 21.51 -19.68 18.40
CA PHE A 89 21.17 -18.88 19.56
C PHE A 89 20.13 -19.58 20.42
N GLU A 90 20.24 -19.40 21.74
CA GLU A 90 19.36 -20.03 22.74
C GLU A 90 17.88 -19.62 22.55
N ASP A 91 17.61 -18.44 22.00
CA ASP A 91 16.29 -17.91 21.73
C ASP A 91 15.76 -18.25 20.31
N ASP A 92 16.48 -19.09 19.56
CA ASP A 92 16.18 -19.52 18.19
C ASP A 92 15.87 -18.37 17.20
N ARG A 93 16.28 -17.14 17.49
CA ARG A 93 15.96 -15.98 16.68
C ARG A 93 17.12 -15.59 15.78
N ALA A 94 16.89 -15.53 14.46
CA ALA A 94 17.86 -14.99 13.52
C ALA A 94 18.06 -13.48 13.71
N MET A 95 16.98 -12.75 13.99
CA MET A 95 17.03 -11.31 14.27
C MET A 95 17.48 -11.07 15.71
N ARG A 96 18.66 -10.51 15.87
CA ARG A 96 19.23 -10.22 17.19
C ARG A 96 18.72 -8.90 17.76
N PRO A 97 18.43 -8.82 19.07
CA PRO A 97 18.16 -7.57 19.74
C PRO A 97 19.38 -6.65 19.70
N HIS A 98 19.15 -5.34 19.77
CA HIS A 98 20.24 -4.39 19.89
C HIS A 98 21.04 -4.64 21.15
N ILE A 99 22.38 -4.55 21.05
CA ILE A 99 23.25 -4.61 22.21
C ILE A 99 23.01 -3.36 23.06
N PRO A 100 22.70 -3.48 24.36
CA PRO A 100 22.48 -2.32 25.21
C PRO A 100 23.67 -1.35 25.16
N GLY A 101 23.38 -0.05 25.05
CA GLY A 101 24.40 1.00 24.96
C GLY A 101 24.98 1.24 23.56
N THR A 102 24.55 0.49 22.52
CA THR A 102 24.94 0.78 21.14
C THR A 102 23.96 1.73 20.47
N VAL A 103 24.51 2.71 19.75
CA VAL A 103 23.73 3.66 18.95
C VAL A 103 24.16 3.54 17.50
N ALA A 104 23.20 3.36 16.59
CA ALA A 104 23.50 3.29 15.16
C ALA A 104 24.00 4.65 14.65
N ARG A 105 24.92 4.63 13.66
CA ARG A 105 25.43 5.87 13.07
C ARG A 105 24.27 6.70 12.50
N GLY A 106 24.16 7.96 12.92
CA GLY A 106 23.09 8.88 12.52
C GLY A 106 21.79 8.74 13.33
N SER A 107 21.74 7.85 14.32
CA SER A 107 20.58 7.64 15.20
C SER A 107 20.82 8.17 16.62
N LEU A 108 21.72 9.15 16.78
CA LEU A 108 21.91 9.80 18.07
C LEU A 108 20.69 10.68 18.38
N GLU A 109 19.91 10.29 19.39
CA GLU A 109 18.67 10.92 19.78
C GLU A 109 18.93 11.94 20.88
N GLU A 110 19.56 13.07 20.52
CA GLU A 110 19.96 14.12 21.48
C GLU A 110 18.79 14.95 22.01
N ASP A 111 17.70 15.05 21.23
CA ASP A 111 16.53 15.87 21.60
C ASP A 111 15.40 14.97 22.09
N ASP A 112 15.31 14.78 23.40
CA ASP A 112 14.27 13.94 24.03
C ASP A 112 12.85 14.41 23.66
N ASN A 113 12.59 15.72 23.60
CA ASN A 113 11.28 16.22 23.19
C ASN A 113 10.90 15.78 21.77
N TYR A 114 11.85 15.84 20.87
CA TYR A 114 11.61 15.47 19.48
C TYR A 114 11.50 13.96 19.26
N TYR A 115 12.41 13.17 19.86
CA TYR A 115 12.45 11.72 19.63
C TYR A 115 11.45 10.95 20.48
N HIS A 116 11.17 11.43 21.71
CA HIS A 116 10.33 10.74 22.69
C HIS A 116 9.02 11.47 22.99
N GLY A 117 8.91 12.75 22.69
CA GLY A 117 7.75 13.58 22.99
C GLY A 117 7.68 14.02 24.47
N PHE A 118 8.72 13.78 25.26
CA PHE A 118 8.78 14.15 26.66
C PHE A 118 10.24 14.36 27.11
N VAL A 119 10.40 15.06 28.22
CA VAL A 119 11.68 15.17 28.91
C VAL A 119 11.54 14.57 30.31
N ARG A 120 12.59 13.91 30.77
CA ARG A 120 12.68 13.44 32.16
C ARG A 120 13.26 14.53 33.02
N GLN A 121 12.53 14.94 34.03
CA GLN A 121 12.96 15.92 35.00
C GLN A 121 13.15 15.26 36.36
N ASN A 122 14.26 15.57 37.03
CA ASN A 122 14.49 15.17 38.42
C ASN A 122 13.93 16.25 39.35
N ASP A 123 13.14 15.85 40.35
CA ASP A 123 12.54 16.76 41.35
C ASP A 123 13.54 17.27 42.43
N GLY A 124 14.81 16.91 42.29
CA GLY A 124 15.84 17.21 43.31
C GLY A 124 15.87 16.26 44.49
N SER A 125 14.86 15.42 44.67
CA SER A 125 14.78 14.37 45.71
C SER A 125 15.15 12.99 45.16
N GLY A 126 15.65 12.91 43.93
CA GLY A 126 16.02 11.66 43.26
C GLY A 126 14.88 11.00 42.50
N ASN A 127 13.66 11.56 42.51
CA ASN A 127 12.55 11.04 41.72
C ASN A 127 12.56 11.65 40.32
N TRP A 128 12.33 10.80 39.31
CA TRP A 128 12.23 11.24 37.94
C TRP A 128 10.76 11.34 37.52
N THR A 129 10.38 12.52 37.02
CA THR A 129 9.05 12.77 36.44
C THR A 129 9.14 12.93 34.93
N VAL A 130 8.07 12.56 34.23
CA VAL A 130 7.95 12.72 32.79
C VAL A 130 7.12 13.94 32.47
N VAL A 131 7.70 14.90 31.75
CA VAL A 131 7.01 16.12 31.30
C VAL A 131 6.84 16.02 29.78
N PHE A 132 5.60 15.86 29.34
CA PHE A 132 5.29 15.77 27.92
C PHE A 132 5.40 17.14 27.22
N ALA A 133 5.90 17.13 25.96
CA ALA A 133 5.92 18.34 25.14
C ALA A 133 4.51 18.90 24.95
N GLY A 134 4.31 20.17 25.28
CA GLY A 134 3.01 20.84 25.17
C GLY A 134 2.65 21.27 23.74
N SER A 135 3.62 21.31 22.86
CA SER A 135 3.47 21.79 21.49
C SER A 135 4.33 20.99 20.51
N LEU A 136 4.04 21.13 19.21
CA LEU A 136 4.85 20.57 18.13
C LEU A 136 6.28 21.10 18.18
N PRO A 137 7.31 20.30 17.80
CA PRO A 137 8.69 20.76 17.69
C PRO A 137 8.81 21.95 16.75
N GLU A 138 9.48 23.02 17.22
CA GLU A 138 9.62 24.28 16.49
C GLU A 138 10.24 24.07 15.09
N LYS A 139 11.21 23.17 14.99
CA LYS A 139 11.85 22.86 13.69
C LYS A 139 10.89 22.39 12.61
N LEU A 140 9.73 21.85 12.97
CA LEU A 140 8.71 21.36 12.05
C LEU A 140 7.61 22.38 11.77
N SER A 141 7.36 23.31 12.70
CA SER A 141 6.19 24.21 12.72
C SER A 141 6.52 25.70 12.56
N ASN A 142 7.80 26.06 12.40
CA ASN A 142 8.30 27.45 12.48
C ASN A 142 7.86 28.40 11.35
N SER A 143 7.09 27.95 10.38
CA SER A 143 6.55 28.82 9.33
C SER A 143 5.22 28.29 8.78
N PRO A 144 4.32 29.15 8.28
CA PRO A 144 3.04 28.75 7.69
C PRO A 144 3.21 27.75 6.55
N LYS A 145 4.26 27.91 5.73
CA LYS A 145 4.56 26.99 4.63
C LYS A 145 4.92 25.59 5.14
N ARG A 146 5.76 25.50 6.18
CA ARG A 146 6.13 24.22 6.81
C ARG A 146 4.94 23.58 7.50
N MET A 147 4.14 24.35 8.22
CA MET A 147 2.93 23.85 8.86
C MET A 147 1.95 23.27 7.84
N LYS A 148 1.71 23.94 6.70
CA LYS A 148 0.87 23.41 5.62
C LYS A 148 1.42 22.08 5.07
N ALA A 149 2.72 21.98 4.85
CA ALA A 149 3.36 20.75 4.38
C ALA A 149 3.27 19.62 5.43
N LEU A 150 3.47 19.96 6.71
CA LEU A 150 3.35 19.05 7.84
C LEU A 150 1.93 18.48 7.95
N LEU A 151 0.91 19.32 7.83
CA LEU A 151 -0.50 18.90 7.87
C LEU A 151 -0.85 17.98 6.70
N ALA A 152 -0.42 18.32 5.48
CA ALA A 152 -0.63 17.48 4.30
C ALA A 152 0.06 16.10 4.46
N ARG A 153 1.28 16.11 4.98
CA ARG A 153 2.02 14.87 5.28
C ARG A 153 1.31 14.07 6.38
N GLY A 154 0.87 14.73 7.44
CA GLY A 154 0.13 14.14 8.56
C GLY A 154 -1.17 13.47 8.08
N GLN A 155 -1.94 14.13 7.22
CA GLN A 155 -3.15 13.58 6.61
C GLN A 155 -2.83 12.31 5.80
N GLN A 156 -1.80 12.38 4.97
CA GLN A 156 -1.37 11.22 4.18
C GLN A 156 -1.02 10.03 5.08
N ARG A 157 -0.23 10.25 6.13
CA ARG A 157 0.21 9.20 7.05
C ARG A 157 -0.91 8.68 7.94
N PHE A 158 -1.77 9.56 8.42
CA PHE A 158 -2.98 9.19 9.15
C PHE A 158 -3.89 8.29 8.31
N ASN A 159 -4.08 8.62 7.05
CA ASN A 159 -4.88 7.81 6.12
C ASN A 159 -4.25 6.45 5.76
N ILE A 160 -2.96 6.26 5.98
CA ILE A 160 -2.29 4.96 5.77
C ILE A 160 -2.36 4.09 7.02
N TYR A 161 -2.04 4.66 8.19
CA TYR A 161 -1.81 3.87 9.41
C TYR A 161 -2.96 3.94 10.41
N CYS A 162 -3.68 5.06 10.50
CA CYS A 162 -4.56 5.37 11.63
C CYS A 162 -6.05 5.22 11.30
N TYR A 163 -6.46 5.58 10.07
CA TYR A 163 -7.88 5.62 9.69
C TYR A 163 -8.56 4.27 9.84
N VAL A 164 -7.84 3.17 9.67
CA VAL A 164 -8.38 1.81 9.73
C VAL A 164 -9.06 1.51 11.07
N CYS A 165 -8.61 2.15 12.15
CA CYS A 165 -9.21 2.06 13.48
C CYS A 165 -9.96 3.36 13.85
N HIS A 166 -9.37 4.54 13.57
CA HIS A 166 -9.90 5.82 14.04
C HIS A 166 -10.92 6.48 13.10
N GLY A 167 -11.09 5.98 11.85
CA GLY A 167 -11.90 6.64 10.82
C GLY A 167 -11.19 7.86 10.22
N TYR A 168 -11.60 8.29 9.03
CA TYR A 168 -11.02 9.48 8.38
C TYR A 168 -11.27 10.78 9.13
N ASP A 169 -12.36 10.82 9.89
CA ASP A 169 -12.81 11.93 10.72
C ASP A 169 -12.28 11.89 12.16
N GLY A 170 -11.58 10.82 12.55
CA GLY A 170 -11.09 10.62 13.91
C GLY A 170 -12.16 10.19 14.90
N SER A 171 -13.34 9.76 14.44
CA SER A 171 -14.48 9.37 15.31
C SER A 171 -14.28 8.04 16.06
N GLY A 172 -13.24 7.29 15.76
CA GLY A 172 -13.05 5.93 16.28
C GLY A 172 -13.85 4.87 15.50
N ARG A 173 -14.53 5.23 14.41
CA ARG A 173 -15.38 4.31 13.62
C ARG A 173 -14.69 3.80 12.37
N GLY A 174 -13.41 3.49 12.46
CA GLY A 174 -12.70 2.84 11.37
C GLY A 174 -13.12 1.37 11.16
N PRO A 175 -12.95 0.81 9.95
CA PRO A 175 -13.47 -0.51 9.60
C PRO A 175 -12.92 -1.63 10.49
N VAL A 176 -11.68 -1.55 10.90
CA VAL A 176 -11.07 -2.55 11.82
C VAL A 176 -11.71 -2.47 13.20
N ASN A 177 -11.91 -1.25 13.73
CA ASN A 177 -12.55 -1.09 15.03
C ASN A 177 -14.00 -1.59 15.00
N GLN A 178 -14.76 -1.25 13.96
CA GLN A 178 -16.14 -1.72 13.80
C GLN A 178 -16.19 -3.26 13.79
N ARG A 179 -15.34 -3.89 12.98
CA ARG A 179 -15.30 -5.36 12.92
C ARG A 179 -14.88 -6.00 14.24
N ALA A 180 -13.90 -5.44 14.92
CA ALA A 180 -13.47 -5.93 16.23
C ALA A 180 -14.56 -5.81 17.29
N MET A 181 -15.35 -4.74 17.25
CA MET A 181 -16.50 -4.55 18.15
C MET A 181 -17.64 -5.52 17.86
N GLU A 182 -17.92 -5.81 16.58
CA GLU A 182 -18.89 -6.84 16.19
C GLU A 182 -18.46 -8.22 16.71
N LEU A 183 -17.21 -8.60 16.49
CA LEU A 183 -16.67 -9.88 16.96
C LEU A 183 -16.74 -9.98 18.49
N LYS A 184 -16.38 -8.91 19.20
CA LYS A 184 -16.49 -8.84 20.65
C LYS A 184 -17.93 -8.99 21.14
N ALA A 185 -18.90 -8.45 20.42
CA ALA A 185 -20.31 -8.57 20.77
C ALA A 185 -20.85 -10.01 20.58
N ILE A 186 -20.26 -10.80 19.69
CA ILE A 186 -20.60 -12.20 19.44
C ILE A 186 -19.91 -13.13 20.45
N ASP A 187 -18.80 -12.68 21.06
CA ASP A 187 -18.01 -13.45 22.03
C ASP A 187 -18.73 -13.53 23.38
N THR A 188 -19.88 -14.23 23.38
CA THR A 188 -20.74 -14.37 24.56
C THR A 188 -20.67 -15.74 25.22
N ASP A 189 -19.94 -16.71 24.64
CA ASP A 189 -19.82 -18.06 25.18
C ASP A 189 -18.66 -18.17 26.18
N PRO A 190 -18.96 -18.27 27.50
CA PRO A 190 -17.90 -18.39 28.50
C PRO A 190 -17.14 -19.71 28.45
N ALA A 191 -17.72 -20.75 27.79
CA ALA A 191 -17.07 -22.08 27.68
C ALA A 191 -16.05 -22.12 26.55
N HIS A 192 -16.27 -21.32 25.50
CA HIS A 192 -15.38 -21.22 24.34
C HIS A 192 -15.19 -19.77 23.94
N PRO A 193 -14.55 -18.94 24.78
CA PRO A 193 -14.35 -17.53 24.50
C PRO A 193 -13.44 -17.38 23.27
N LEU A 194 -13.82 -16.53 22.32
CA LEU A 194 -12.98 -16.15 21.18
C LEU A 194 -11.72 -15.38 21.63
N GLY A 195 -11.65 -15.02 22.93
CA GLY A 195 -10.52 -14.33 23.53
C GLY A 195 -10.35 -12.88 23.04
N ILE A 196 -11.42 -12.26 22.56
CA ILE A 196 -11.38 -10.91 21.95
C ILE A 196 -11.29 -9.84 23.03
N ASN A 197 -10.09 -9.55 23.46
CA ASN A 197 -9.82 -8.43 24.37
C ASN A 197 -9.56 -7.15 23.60
N TRP A 198 -10.60 -6.57 23.00
CA TRP A 198 -10.52 -5.35 22.24
C TRP A 198 -10.98 -4.14 23.05
N THR A 199 -10.11 -3.12 23.14
CA THR A 199 -10.49 -1.78 23.63
C THR A 199 -10.82 -0.93 22.41
N PRO A 200 -12.02 -0.32 22.34
CA PRO A 200 -12.42 0.49 21.19
C PRO A 200 -11.43 1.62 20.92
N ALA A 201 -11.22 1.91 19.64
CA ALA A 201 -10.42 3.05 19.24
C ALA A 201 -11.06 4.35 19.74
N ALA A 202 -10.25 5.19 20.38
CA ALA A 202 -10.73 6.44 20.96
C ALA A 202 -11.21 7.41 19.87
N GLN A 203 -12.26 8.18 20.18
CA GLN A 203 -12.67 9.35 19.45
C GLN A 203 -11.63 10.46 19.68
N LEU A 204 -10.85 10.78 18.64
CA LEU A 204 -9.68 11.66 18.77
C LEU A 204 -10.02 13.11 19.15
N TYR A 205 -11.25 13.55 18.94
CA TYR A 205 -11.73 14.88 19.28
C TYR A 205 -12.55 14.92 20.57
N SER A 206 -12.54 13.86 21.40
CA SER A 206 -13.10 13.87 22.74
C SER A 206 -12.32 14.82 23.66
N ASP A 207 -12.98 15.39 24.67
CA ASP A 207 -12.35 16.33 25.59
C ASP A 207 -11.13 15.75 26.29
N ALA A 208 -11.17 14.48 26.65
CA ALA A 208 -10.05 13.76 27.26
C ALA A 208 -8.80 13.79 26.37
N ILE A 209 -8.95 13.50 25.06
CA ILE A 209 -7.81 13.48 24.12
C ILE A 209 -7.39 14.91 23.73
N ARG A 210 -8.33 15.84 23.65
CA ARG A 210 -8.01 17.27 23.43
C ARG A 210 -7.14 17.85 24.51
N ALA A 211 -7.40 17.47 25.77
CA ALA A 211 -6.64 17.93 26.94
C ALA A 211 -5.23 17.32 27.01
N GLU A 212 -4.93 16.25 26.29
CA GLU A 212 -3.60 15.67 26.28
C GLU A 212 -2.59 16.57 25.54
N PRO A 213 -1.36 16.78 26.08
CA PRO A 213 -0.30 17.49 25.38
C PRO A 213 0.16 16.75 24.12
N ASP A 214 0.71 17.49 23.16
CA ASP A 214 1.15 16.93 21.87
C ASP A 214 2.14 15.77 22.02
N GLY A 215 3.08 15.90 22.95
CA GLY A 215 4.04 14.87 23.27
C GLY A 215 3.41 13.60 23.83
N LYS A 216 2.27 13.70 24.53
CA LYS A 216 1.54 12.52 25.00
C LYS A 216 0.90 11.75 23.86
N ILE A 217 0.31 12.46 22.89
CA ILE A 217 -0.23 11.85 21.68
C ILE A 217 0.90 11.20 20.87
N PHE A 218 2.03 11.89 20.70
CA PHE A 218 3.22 11.36 20.05
C PHE A 218 3.72 10.08 20.73
N ASN A 219 3.81 10.10 22.06
CA ASN A 219 4.25 8.93 22.83
C ASN A 219 3.27 7.75 22.68
N THR A 220 1.96 8.03 22.66
CA THR A 220 0.92 7.02 22.42
C THR A 220 1.06 6.38 21.03
N ILE A 221 1.33 7.17 19.99
CA ILE A 221 1.61 6.64 18.64
C ILE A 221 2.88 5.79 18.66
N THR A 222 3.91 6.24 19.35
CA THR A 222 5.23 5.57 19.40
C THR A 222 5.16 4.22 20.09
N ASN A 223 4.58 4.16 21.28
CA ASN A 223 4.63 3.00 22.17
C ASN A 223 3.34 2.18 22.19
N GLY A 224 2.25 2.72 21.60
CA GLY A 224 0.94 2.11 21.69
C GLY A 224 0.27 2.27 23.05
N ILE A 225 -0.99 1.90 23.13
CA ILE A 225 -1.76 1.86 24.38
C ILE A 225 -2.90 0.85 24.25
N ARG A 226 -3.06 -0.04 25.23
CA ARG A 226 -4.13 -1.06 25.26
C ARG A 226 -4.14 -1.87 23.96
N SER A 227 -5.23 -1.81 23.17
CA SER A 227 -5.33 -2.51 21.88
C SER A 227 -4.65 -1.77 20.71
N MET A 228 -4.21 -0.53 20.90
CA MET A 228 -3.47 0.21 19.89
C MET A 228 -2.01 -0.26 19.87
N PRO A 229 -1.52 -0.83 18.74
CA PRO A 229 -0.13 -1.26 18.63
C PRO A 229 0.85 -0.08 18.62
N ALA A 230 2.11 -0.36 18.90
CA ALA A 230 3.21 0.59 18.80
C ALA A 230 3.57 0.82 17.32
N TYR A 231 3.66 2.08 16.90
CA TYR A 231 4.05 2.45 15.53
C TYR A 231 5.47 3.04 15.44
N GLY A 232 6.21 3.07 16.54
CA GLY A 232 7.55 3.64 16.59
C GLY A 232 8.53 3.06 15.58
N SER A 233 8.43 1.75 15.29
CA SER A 233 9.28 1.06 14.31
C SER A 233 8.82 1.22 12.86
N GLN A 234 7.56 1.57 12.62
CA GLN A 234 6.96 1.62 11.28
C GLN A 234 6.85 3.06 10.74
N VAL A 235 6.67 4.02 11.65
CA VAL A 235 6.44 5.42 11.29
C VAL A 235 7.62 6.27 11.79
N PRO A 236 8.39 6.92 10.91
CA PRO A 236 9.49 7.80 11.28
C PRO A 236 9.05 8.92 12.23
N VAL A 237 9.99 9.47 13.01
CA VAL A 237 9.74 10.53 14.01
C VAL A 237 9.02 11.72 13.39
N ASP A 238 9.50 12.24 12.25
CA ASP A 238 8.87 13.38 11.56
C ASP A 238 7.42 13.09 11.16
N ASP A 239 7.16 11.88 10.67
CA ASP A 239 5.82 11.46 10.26
C ASP A 239 4.88 11.29 11.47
N ARG A 240 5.39 10.85 12.62
CA ARG A 240 4.60 10.79 13.88
C ARG A 240 4.18 12.18 14.32
N TRP A 241 5.10 13.16 14.31
CA TRP A 241 4.76 14.55 14.60
C TRP A 241 3.80 15.17 13.59
N ALA A 242 3.94 14.79 12.30
CA ALA A 242 2.98 15.20 11.28
C ALA A 242 1.57 14.64 11.56
N ILE A 243 1.48 13.38 12.01
CA ILE A 243 0.21 12.78 12.43
C ILE A 243 -0.38 13.54 13.65
N VAL A 244 0.43 13.90 14.65
CA VAL A 244 -0.01 14.70 15.80
C VAL A 244 -0.59 16.03 15.32
N ALA A 245 0.11 16.75 14.44
CA ALA A 245 -0.39 18.00 13.86
C ALA A 245 -1.74 17.81 13.14
N TYR A 246 -1.89 16.74 12.38
CA TYR A 246 -3.14 16.43 11.70
C TYR A 246 -4.27 16.05 12.67
N VAL A 247 -3.99 15.31 13.74
CA VAL A 247 -4.95 15.04 14.82
C VAL A 247 -5.45 16.33 15.44
N ARG A 248 -4.57 17.31 15.68
CA ARG A 248 -4.98 18.64 16.17
C ARG A 248 -5.89 19.37 15.18
N ALA A 249 -5.59 19.27 13.88
CA ALA A 249 -6.47 19.83 12.85
C ALA A 249 -7.85 19.13 12.82
N LEU A 250 -7.90 17.82 12.98
CA LEU A 250 -9.17 17.09 13.12
C LEU A 250 -9.95 17.54 14.35
N GLN A 251 -9.29 17.73 15.48
CA GLN A 251 -9.91 18.23 16.72
C GLN A 251 -10.54 19.62 16.52
N LEU A 252 -9.86 20.50 15.81
CA LEU A 252 -10.38 21.83 15.47
C LEU A 252 -11.59 21.73 14.52
N SER A 253 -11.49 20.89 13.48
CA SER A 253 -12.57 20.73 12.49
C SER A 253 -13.85 20.14 13.08
N GLN A 254 -13.74 19.24 14.05
CA GLN A 254 -14.87 18.56 14.68
C GLN A 254 -15.44 19.29 15.90
N GLY A 255 -14.64 20.12 16.54
CA GLY A 255 -15.05 20.84 17.76
C GLY A 255 -15.58 22.25 17.52
N GLY A 256 -15.42 22.72 16.29
CA GLY A 256 -15.57 24.14 16.00
C GLY A 256 -14.42 24.99 16.59
N ILE A 257 -14.23 26.16 16.05
CA ILE A 257 -13.39 27.19 16.66
C ILE A 257 -14.31 27.98 17.61
N PRO A 258 -13.99 28.15 18.92
CA PRO A 258 -14.76 29.00 19.77
C PRO A 258 -14.92 30.39 19.15
N ALA A 259 -16.12 30.94 19.21
CA ALA A 259 -16.39 32.25 18.59
C ALA A 259 -15.44 33.35 19.08
N ALA A 260 -14.94 33.20 20.31
CA ALA A 260 -13.96 34.10 20.89
C ALA A 260 -12.57 34.07 20.21
N ASP A 261 -12.22 32.96 19.58
CA ASP A 261 -10.93 32.75 18.91
C ASP A 261 -10.98 33.09 17.39
N LEU A 262 -12.16 33.42 16.88
CA LEU A 262 -12.33 33.88 15.52
C LEU A 262 -11.92 35.33 15.36
N SER A 263 -11.25 35.67 14.27
CA SER A 263 -11.02 37.09 13.93
C SER A 263 -12.35 37.81 13.69
N GLN A 264 -12.38 39.13 13.91
CA GLN A 264 -13.57 39.97 13.74
C GLN A 264 -14.21 39.75 12.37
N THR A 265 -13.41 39.70 11.31
CA THR A 265 -13.86 39.43 9.93
C THR A 265 -14.55 38.07 9.77
N GLN A 266 -14.11 37.06 10.50
CA GLN A 266 -14.71 35.73 10.50
C GLN A 266 -16.01 35.67 11.27
N GLN A 267 -16.08 36.42 12.41
CA GLN A 267 -17.30 36.58 13.21
C GLN A 267 -18.39 37.29 12.41
N ASP A 268 -18.03 38.37 11.71
CA ASP A 268 -18.95 39.15 10.87
C ASP A 268 -19.48 38.30 9.69
N ALA A 269 -18.63 37.47 9.08
CA ALA A 269 -19.04 36.56 8.01
C ALA A 269 -20.02 35.46 8.47
N LEU A 270 -19.96 35.03 9.75
CA LEU A 270 -20.91 34.07 10.33
C LEU A 270 -22.26 34.71 10.72
N GLN A 271 -22.25 36.00 11.02
CA GLN A 271 -23.49 36.73 11.36
C GLN A 271 -24.23 37.23 10.11
N GLY A 272 -23.60 37.24 8.96
CA GLY A 272 -24.19 37.66 7.66
C GLY A 272 -24.83 36.53 6.83
N GLN A 273 -24.95 35.34 7.37
CA GLN A 273 -25.69 34.19 6.78
C GLN A 273 -27.02 33.98 7.53
#